data_97767a4d9e1b1531425e61de2acfbb5c
#
_entry.id   97767a4d9e1b1531425e61de2acfbb5c
#
_cell.length_a   1.000
_cell.length_b   1.000
_cell.length_c   1.000
_cell.angle_alpha   90.00
_cell.angle_beta   90.00
_cell.angle_gamma   90.00
#
_symmetry.space_group_name_H-M   'P 1'
#
loop_
_entity.id
_entity.type
_entity.pdbx_description
1 polymer ?
#
loop_
_entity_poly.entity_id
_entity_poly.type
_entity_poly.pdbx_seq_one_letter_code
_entity_poly.pdbx_strand_id
1 'polypeptide(L)'
;MLIHKGNFLIVKLAATVLVALLAWCATAAPRAGPVAPAAPDAVAVAFYGWYLDTLAADQDPLSDRRERFAVYVARDLEARLAQRLRSGGVPQADYFLQAAHYHADWLRRQVHAVTVRQRSQGRERLADVIVTLGAGGESTRTLALSMVLEDGLWKIRQVDPARDGSLESSAEQSVI
;
A
#
# COMPACT_ATOMS: atom_id res chain seq x y z
N MET A 1 -44.60 9.39 -68.57
CA MET A 1 -43.98 8.29 -67.80
C MET A 1 -42.73 8.90 -67.14
N LEU A 2 -42.92 9.60 -66.06
CA LEU A 2 -41.90 10.35 -65.31
C LEU A 2 -42.24 10.38 -63.84
N ILE A 3 -41.93 9.35 -63.11
CA ILE A 3 -41.93 9.37 -61.62
C ILE A 3 -40.98 8.26 -61.21
N HIS A 4 -39.78 8.53 -60.69
CA HIS A 4 -39.00 7.66 -59.78
C HIS A 4 -37.54 8.11 -59.60
N LYS A 5 -37.21 9.40 -59.67
CA LYS A 5 -35.84 9.85 -59.36
C LYS A 5 -35.68 10.66 -58.06
N GLY A 6 -36.79 11.01 -57.38
CA GLY A 6 -36.72 11.87 -56.17
C GLY A 6 -36.43 11.16 -54.89
N ASN A 7 -36.82 9.86 -54.73
CA ASN A 7 -36.72 9.19 -53.42
C ASN A 7 -35.36 8.61 -53.09
N PHE A 8 -34.46 8.46 -54.07
CA PHE A 8 -33.16 7.85 -53.83
C PHE A 8 -32.14 8.84 -53.18
N LEU A 9 -32.34 10.15 -53.41
CA LEU A 9 -31.47 11.16 -52.86
C LEU A 9 -31.76 11.42 -51.37
N ILE A 10 -33.03 11.41 -51.01
CA ILE A 10 -33.49 11.64 -49.61
C ILE A 10 -33.05 10.52 -48.68
N VAL A 11 -33.09 9.27 -49.15
CA VAL A 11 -32.66 8.10 -48.35
C VAL A 11 -31.14 8.09 -48.11
N LYS A 12 -30.35 8.56 -49.11
CA LYS A 12 -28.89 8.66 -48.91
C LYS A 12 -28.48 9.77 -47.95
N LEU A 13 -29.20 10.90 -47.94
CA LEU A 13 -28.94 12.01 -46.99
C LEU A 13 -29.32 11.63 -45.57
N ALA A 14 -30.42 10.91 -45.37
CA ALA A 14 -30.86 10.43 -44.05
C ALA A 14 -29.89 9.40 -43.44
N ALA A 15 -29.31 8.51 -44.27
CA ALA A 15 -28.35 7.51 -43.83
C ALA A 15 -27.00 8.14 -43.41
N THR A 16 -26.54 9.18 -44.10
CA THR A 16 -25.27 9.87 -43.77
C THR A 16 -25.37 10.69 -42.49
N VAL A 17 -26.51 11.30 -42.20
CA VAL A 17 -26.72 12.08 -40.98
C VAL A 17 -26.83 11.14 -39.75
N LEU A 18 -27.44 9.97 -39.89
CA LEU A 18 -27.55 8.99 -38.81
C LEU A 18 -26.19 8.40 -38.41
N VAL A 19 -25.30 8.11 -39.36
CA VAL A 19 -23.94 7.63 -39.12
C VAL A 19 -23.07 8.69 -38.44
N ALA A 20 -23.23 9.96 -38.78
CA ALA A 20 -22.50 11.05 -38.15
C ALA A 20 -22.92 11.29 -36.70
N LEU A 21 -24.20 11.11 -36.35
CA LEU A 21 -24.72 11.23 -35.00
C LEU A 21 -24.29 10.08 -34.08
N LEU A 22 -24.12 8.87 -34.61
CA LEU A 22 -23.63 7.71 -33.84
C LEU A 22 -22.13 7.79 -33.58
N ALA A 23 -21.34 8.47 -34.40
CA ALA A 23 -19.91 8.62 -34.19
C ALA A 23 -19.56 9.64 -33.09
N TRP A 24 -20.48 10.52 -32.68
CA TRP A 24 -20.23 11.53 -31.65
C TRP A 24 -20.56 11.08 -30.23
N CYS A 25 -21.25 9.96 -30.06
CA CYS A 25 -21.51 9.37 -28.73
C CYS A 25 -20.40 8.44 -28.22
N ALA A 26 -19.37 8.23 -29.00
CA ALA A 26 -18.31 7.28 -28.65
C ALA A 26 -16.99 8.01 -28.31
N THR A 27 -16.89 8.76 -27.22
CA THR A 27 -15.57 8.92 -26.56
C THR A 27 -15.64 9.89 -25.34
N ALA A 28 -16.41 9.57 -24.36
CA ALA A 28 -16.06 10.00 -23.04
C ALA A 28 -15.74 8.73 -22.20
N ALA A 29 -14.66 8.05 -22.55
CA ALA A 29 -14.07 7.14 -21.60
C ALA A 29 -13.70 7.99 -20.38
N PRO A 30 -14.22 7.68 -19.18
CA PRO A 30 -13.78 8.37 -17.99
C PRO A 30 -12.28 8.22 -17.92
N ARG A 31 -11.54 9.34 -18.04
CA ARG A 31 -10.12 9.34 -17.71
C ARG A 31 -10.05 8.89 -16.27
N ALA A 32 -9.54 7.68 -16.05
CA ALA A 32 -9.16 7.25 -14.72
C ALA A 32 -8.19 8.30 -14.20
N GLY A 33 -8.66 9.12 -13.28
CA GLY A 33 -7.79 10.06 -12.57
C GLY A 33 -6.66 9.26 -11.91
N PRO A 34 -5.55 9.89 -11.53
CA PRO A 34 -4.48 9.21 -10.84
C PRO A 34 -5.09 8.49 -9.62
N VAL A 35 -4.96 7.15 -9.60
CA VAL A 35 -5.42 6.35 -8.47
C VAL A 35 -4.64 6.82 -7.25
N ALA A 36 -5.33 7.32 -6.24
CA ALA A 36 -4.68 7.72 -5.01
C ALA A 36 -3.94 6.51 -4.41
N PRO A 37 -2.73 6.69 -3.89
CA PRO A 37 -2.01 5.60 -3.24
C PRO A 37 -2.85 5.05 -2.08
N ALA A 38 -2.79 3.73 -1.86
CA ALA A 38 -3.42 3.11 -0.70
C ALA A 38 -2.98 3.81 0.59
N ALA A 39 -3.84 3.86 1.61
CA ALA A 39 -3.51 4.51 2.88
C ALA A 39 -2.32 3.80 3.57
N PRO A 40 -1.44 4.53 4.31
CA PRO A 40 -0.25 3.94 4.93
C PRO A 40 -0.56 2.78 5.87
N ASP A 41 -1.60 2.89 6.68
CA ASP A 41 -2.08 1.84 7.59
C ASP A 41 -2.58 0.59 6.83
N ALA A 42 -3.31 0.77 5.73
CA ALA A 42 -3.74 -0.34 4.90
C ALA A 42 -2.54 -1.09 4.29
N VAL A 43 -1.49 -0.36 3.89
CA VAL A 43 -0.24 -0.96 3.39
C VAL A 43 0.48 -1.71 4.51
N ALA A 44 0.52 -1.16 5.73
CA ALA A 44 1.12 -1.82 6.89
C ALA A 44 0.40 -3.12 7.24
N VAL A 45 -0.95 -3.13 7.26
CA VAL A 45 -1.74 -4.36 7.48
C VAL A 45 -1.44 -5.40 6.40
N ALA A 46 -1.42 -5.00 5.12
CA ALA A 46 -1.13 -5.90 4.01
C ALA A 46 0.30 -6.48 4.09
N PHE A 47 1.28 -5.66 4.50
CA PHE A 47 2.65 -6.11 4.72
C PHE A 47 2.73 -7.16 5.82
N TYR A 48 2.24 -6.87 7.02
CA TYR A 48 2.35 -7.80 8.14
C TYR A 48 1.55 -9.08 7.92
N GLY A 49 0.38 -9.01 7.28
CA GLY A 49 -0.35 -10.21 6.88
C GLY A 49 0.47 -11.11 5.97
N TRP A 50 1.04 -10.54 4.90
CA TRP A 50 1.92 -11.28 4.00
C TRP A 50 3.20 -11.76 4.67
N TYR A 51 3.83 -10.93 5.50
CA TYR A 51 5.10 -11.24 6.18
C TYR A 51 4.95 -12.44 7.11
N LEU A 52 3.93 -12.43 7.96
CA LEU A 52 3.61 -13.53 8.86
C LEU A 52 3.22 -14.81 8.11
N ASP A 53 2.44 -14.71 7.03
CA ASP A 53 2.11 -15.87 6.17
C ASP A 53 3.39 -16.47 5.55
N THR A 54 4.36 -15.65 5.18
CA THR A 54 5.65 -16.09 4.59
C THR A 54 6.49 -16.83 5.63
N LEU A 55 6.59 -16.28 6.86
CA LEU A 55 7.28 -16.94 7.98
C LEU A 55 6.60 -18.25 8.38
N ALA A 56 5.26 -18.30 8.40
CA ALA A 56 4.51 -19.52 8.71
C ALA A 56 4.72 -20.62 7.67
N ALA A 57 5.08 -20.24 6.44
CA ALA A 57 5.43 -21.16 5.38
C ALA A 57 6.94 -21.58 5.39
N ASP A 58 7.68 -21.22 6.46
CA ASP A 58 9.11 -21.47 6.60
C ASP A 58 9.95 -20.88 5.44
N GLN A 59 9.54 -19.69 4.95
CA GLN A 59 10.20 -18.96 3.88
C GLN A 59 10.83 -17.67 4.41
N ASP A 60 11.99 -17.31 3.89
CA ASP A 60 12.62 -16.03 4.20
C ASP A 60 12.06 -14.93 3.29
N PRO A 61 11.34 -13.92 3.87
CA PRO A 61 10.77 -12.84 3.08
C PRO A 61 11.79 -12.05 2.24
N LEU A 62 13.03 -11.96 2.72
CA LEU A 62 14.07 -11.15 2.07
C LEU A 62 14.74 -11.90 0.90
N SER A 63 15.00 -13.20 1.02
CA SER A 63 15.66 -14.00 -0.02
C SER A 63 14.65 -14.68 -0.94
N ASP A 64 13.62 -15.35 -0.40
CA ASP A 64 12.71 -16.19 -1.17
C ASP A 64 11.57 -15.40 -1.83
N ARG A 65 11.25 -14.20 -1.30
CA ARG A 65 10.14 -13.36 -1.75
C ARG A 65 10.55 -11.91 -2.04
N ARG A 66 11.76 -11.71 -2.51
CA ARG A 66 12.37 -10.38 -2.68
C ARG A 66 11.55 -9.39 -3.50
N GLU A 67 10.94 -9.82 -4.58
CA GLU A 67 10.12 -8.94 -5.42
C GLU A 67 8.92 -8.38 -4.63
N ARG A 68 8.26 -9.24 -3.85
CA ARG A 68 7.14 -8.83 -3.02
C ARG A 68 7.59 -7.99 -1.82
N PHE A 69 8.73 -8.31 -1.24
CA PHE A 69 9.36 -7.51 -0.19
C PHE A 69 9.62 -6.08 -0.65
N ALA A 70 10.16 -5.89 -1.85
CA ALA A 70 10.46 -4.58 -2.44
C ALA A 70 9.20 -3.71 -2.71
N VAL A 71 8.01 -4.31 -2.78
CA VAL A 71 6.75 -3.54 -2.86
C VAL A 71 6.47 -2.79 -1.57
N TYR A 72 6.79 -3.39 -0.42
CA TYR A 72 6.43 -2.87 0.89
C TYR A 72 7.56 -2.14 1.62
N VAL A 73 8.81 -2.42 1.26
CA VAL A 73 9.99 -1.92 1.98
C VAL A 73 10.74 -0.90 1.14
N ALA A 74 11.11 0.21 1.76
CA ALA A 74 11.86 1.29 1.13
C ALA A 74 13.25 0.80 0.71
N ARG A 75 13.75 1.29 -0.42
CA ARG A 75 15.03 0.86 -1.01
C ARG A 75 16.22 1.04 -0.07
N ASP A 76 16.22 2.13 0.69
CA ASP A 76 17.29 2.40 1.66
C ASP A 76 17.27 1.40 2.83
N LEU A 77 16.09 0.99 3.30
CA LEU A 77 15.96 -0.04 4.32
C LEU A 77 16.38 -1.42 3.78
N GLU A 78 15.90 -1.79 2.58
CA GLU A 78 16.32 -3.04 1.92
C GLU A 78 17.84 -3.12 1.79
N ALA A 79 18.49 -2.03 1.35
CA ALA A 79 19.95 -1.97 1.22
C ALA A 79 20.66 -2.14 2.56
N ARG A 80 20.17 -1.49 3.64
CA ARG A 80 20.73 -1.64 5.00
C ARG A 80 20.59 -3.07 5.52
N LEU A 81 19.44 -3.71 5.33
CA LEU A 81 19.22 -5.10 5.75
C LEU A 81 20.13 -6.06 4.99
N ALA A 82 20.21 -5.93 3.66
CA ALA A 82 21.09 -6.73 2.84
C ALA A 82 22.57 -6.54 3.21
N GLN A 83 22.99 -5.34 3.59
CA GLN A 83 24.36 -5.09 4.06
C GLN A 83 24.63 -5.79 5.40
N ARG A 84 23.70 -5.74 6.35
CA ARG A 84 23.83 -6.43 7.65
C ARG A 84 23.99 -7.93 7.47
N LEU A 85 23.21 -8.55 6.60
CA LEU A 85 23.32 -9.99 6.29
C LEU A 85 24.71 -10.33 5.71
N ARG A 86 25.24 -9.52 4.78
CA ARG A 86 26.57 -9.74 4.19
C ARG A 86 27.71 -9.58 5.19
N SER A 87 27.56 -8.76 6.22
CA SER A 87 28.58 -8.57 7.26
C SER A 87 28.60 -9.69 8.31
N GLY A 88 27.82 -10.75 8.13
CA GLY A 88 27.83 -11.95 8.99
C GLY A 88 27.19 -11.76 10.36
N GLY A 89 26.47 -10.65 10.58
CA GLY A 89 25.68 -10.46 11.79
C GLY A 89 24.46 -11.36 11.77
N VAL A 90 24.39 -12.35 12.67
CA VAL A 90 23.15 -13.08 12.91
C VAL A 90 22.24 -12.20 13.75
N PRO A 91 21.08 -11.74 13.22
CA PRO A 91 20.16 -10.92 14.01
C PRO A 91 19.64 -11.72 15.21
N GLN A 92 19.74 -11.16 16.41
CA GLN A 92 19.17 -11.78 17.61
C GLN A 92 17.62 -11.67 17.62
N ALA A 93 17.08 -10.79 16.80
CA ALA A 93 15.63 -10.56 16.65
C ALA A 93 15.30 -10.24 15.19
N ASP A 94 14.12 -10.63 14.78
CA ASP A 94 13.54 -10.23 13.51
C ASP A 94 13.34 -8.70 13.47
N TYR A 95 13.81 -8.06 12.39
CA TYR A 95 13.78 -6.61 12.27
C TYR A 95 12.35 -6.05 12.22
N PHE A 96 11.43 -6.75 11.56
CA PHE A 96 10.05 -6.27 11.39
C PHE A 96 9.15 -6.63 12.56
N LEU A 97 9.46 -7.71 13.27
CA LEU A 97 8.70 -8.11 14.46
C LEU A 97 9.31 -7.55 15.75
N GLN A 98 10.56 -7.07 15.72
CA GLN A 98 11.31 -6.64 16.90
C GLN A 98 11.27 -7.69 18.02
N ALA A 99 11.29 -8.98 17.63
CA ALA A 99 11.18 -10.13 18.51
C ALA A 99 12.07 -11.28 18.01
N ALA A 100 12.60 -12.10 18.94
CA ALA A 100 13.42 -13.26 18.59
C ALA A 100 12.58 -14.38 17.92
N HIS A 101 11.30 -14.48 18.30
CA HIS A 101 10.36 -15.47 17.78
C HIS A 101 8.99 -14.80 17.55
N TYR A 102 8.23 -15.31 16.58
CA TYR A 102 6.84 -14.89 16.40
C TYR A 102 5.90 -15.76 17.25
N HIS A 103 4.81 -15.18 17.70
CA HIS A 103 3.77 -15.90 18.42
C HIS A 103 2.73 -16.46 17.45
N ALA A 104 2.23 -17.69 17.73
CA ALA A 104 1.20 -18.32 16.91
C ALA A 104 -0.09 -17.48 16.78
N ASP A 105 -0.40 -16.66 17.78
CA ASP A 105 -1.55 -15.75 17.76
C ASP A 105 -1.42 -14.65 16.70
N TRP A 106 -0.19 -14.22 16.34
CA TRP A 106 0.03 -13.24 15.28
C TRP A 106 -0.34 -13.80 13.91
N LEU A 107 -0.17 -15.12 13.70
CA LEU A 107 -0.52 -15.83 12.46
C LEU A 107 -2.04 -15.87 12.20
N ARG A 108 -2.86 -15.65 13.24
CA ARG A 108 -4.32 -15.59 13.09
C ARG A 108 -4.82 -14.30 12.43
N ARG A 109 -3.93 -13.53 11.79
CA ARG A 109 -4.22 -12.30 11.04
C ARG A 109 -4.85 -11.19 11.88
N GLN A 110 -4.56 -11.16 13.16
CA GLN A 110 -4.97 -10.06 14.03
C GLN A 110 -3.92 -8.94 13.93
N VAL A 111 -3.92 -8.28 12.78
CA VAL A 111 -3.07 -7.13 12.51
C VAL A 111 -3.95 -5.90 12.45
N HIS A 112 -3.70 -4.95 13.30
CA HIS A 112 -4.33 -3.63 13.30
C HIS A 112 -3.27 -2.56 13.04
N ALA A 113 -3.61 -1.58 12.24
CA ALA A 113 -2.72 -0.44 12.00
C ALA A 113 -3.51 0.87 11.99
N VAL A 114 -2.89 1.93 12.49
CA VAL A 114 -3.45 3.27 12.52
C VAL A 114 -2.39 4.26 12.06
N THR A 115 -2.72 5.11 11.10
CA THR A 115 -1.88 6.23 10.70
C THR A 115 -2.02 7.35 11.72
N VAL A 116 -0.96 7.59 12.49
CA VAL A 116 -0.93 8.62 13.55
C VAL A 116 -0.68 10.00 12.95
N ARG A 117 0.22 10.07 11.96
CA ARG A 117 0.64 11.34 11.35
C ARG A 117 1.04 11.13 9.90
N GLN A 118 0.70 12.11 9.06
CA GLN A 118 1.29 12.28 7.74
C GLN A 118 1.92 13.67 7.65
N ARG A 119 3.11 13.75 7.03
CA ARG A 119 3.83 15.01 6.86
C ARG A 119 4.59 15.03 5.53
N SER A 120 4.92 16.22 5.06
CA SER A 120 5.82 16.43 3.93
C SER A 120 7.12 17.03 4.43
N GLN A 121 8.24 16.48 4.00
CA GLN A 121 9.57 16.98 4.33
C GLN A 121 10.36 17.16 3.02
N GLY A 122 10.46 18.39 2.56
CA GLY A 122 11.00 18.67 1.23
C GLY A 122 10.15 18.02 0.13
N ARG A 123 10.75 17.09 -0.60
CA ARG A 123 10.06 16.31 -1.65
C ARG A 123 9.51 14.97 -1.16
N GLU A 124 9.85 14.56 0.06
CA GLU A 124 9.39 13.30 0.63
C GLU A 124 8.03 13.47 1.30
N ARG A 125 7.16 12.51 1.10
CA ARG A 125 5.94 12.33 1.89
C ARG A 125 6.18 11.21 2.88
N LEU A 126 5.96 11.48 4.16
CA LEU A 126 6.22 10.57 5.27
C LEU A 126 4.94 10.29 6.03
N ALA A 127 4.83 9.09 6.62
CA ALA A 127 3.75 8.73 7.53
C ALA A 127 4.32 7.96 8.73
N ASP A 128 3.75 8.21 9.90
CA ASP A 128 4.00 7.45 11.11
C ASP A 128 2.76 6.57 11.35
N VAL A 129 2.99 5.27 11.50
CA VAL A 129 1.92 4.26 11.63
C VAL A 129 2.22 3.41 12.86
N ILE A 130 1.21 3.20 13.70
CA ILE A 130 1.27 2.24 14.81
C ILE A 130 0.62 0.93 14.34
N VAL A 131 1.33 -0.16 14.50
CA VAL A 131 0.85 -1.51 14.19
C VAL A 131 0.77 -2.33 15.46
N THR A 132 -0.35 -3.04 15.63
CA THR A 132 -0.56 -3.99 16.72
C THR A 132 -0.76 -5.38 16.14
N LEU A 133 0.07 -6.33 16.59
CA LEU A 133 -0.01 -7.76 16.27
C LEU A 133 -0.61 -8.51 17.45
N GLY A 134 -1.58 -9.39 17.20
CA GLY A 134 -2.27 -10.18 18.21
C GLY A 134 -3.56 -9.55 18.74
N ALA A 135 -4.36 -10.35 19.45
CA ALA A 135 -5.72 -10.00 19.91
C ALA A 135 -5.79 -9.34 21.29
N GLY A 136 -4.66 -9.07 21.92
CA GLY A 136 -4.59 -8.60 23.30
C GLY A 136 -3.85 -9.57 24.23
N GLY A 137 -3.54 -9.10 25.44
CA GLY A 137 -2.79 -9.87 26.42
C GLY A 137 -1.27 -9.86 26.22
N GLU A 138 -0.57 -10.80 26.85
CA GLU A 138 0.91 -10.84 26.89
C GLU A 138 1.56 -11.09 25.51
N SER A 139 0.85 -11.70 24.57
CA SER A 139 1.34 -11.93 23.21
C SER A 139 1.20 -10.72 22.28
N THR A 140 0.56 -9.64 22.74
CA THR A 140 0.39 -8.43 21.92
C THR A 140 1.72 -7.74 21.69
N ARG A 141 1.99 -7.36 20.41
CA ARG A 141 3.17 -6.59 20.03
C ARG A 141 2.76 -5.29 19.36
N THR A 142 3.23 -4.17 19.88
CA THR A 142 3.01 -2.85 19.27
C THR A 142 4.30 -2.33 18.69
N LEU A 143 4.23 -1.88 17.44
CA LEU A 143 5.36 -1.42 16.63
C LEU A 143 5.06 -0.02 16.09
N ALA A 144 6.09 0.82 16.06
CA ALA A 144 6.04 2.14 15.42
C ALA A 144 6.77 2.07 14.07
N LEU A 145 6.04 2.35 12.98
CA LEU A 145 6.59 2.38 11.64
C LEU A 145 6.77 3.80 11.17
N SER A 146 7.92 4.09 10.58
CA SER A 146 8.11 5.25 9.72
C SER A 146 7.99 4.81 8.27
N MET A 147 7.07 5.41 7.53
CA MET A 147 6.80 5.09 6.13
C MET A 147 7.12 6.26 5.22
N VAL A 148 7.53 5.98 4.00
CA VAL A 148 7.82 6.95 2.95
C VAL A 148 7.04 6.61 1.68
N LEU A 149 6.60 7.64 0.94
CA LEU A 149 5.98 7.46 -0.37
C LEU A 149 7.08 7.41 -1.45
N GLU A 150 7.35 6.23 -2.00
CA GLU A 150 8.27 6.00 -3.12
C GLU A 150 7.51 5.48 -4.33
N ASP A 151 7.71 6.08 -5.50
CA ASP A 151 7.10 5.66 -6.77
C ASP A 151 5.56 5.54 -6.70
N GLY A 152 4.91 6.38 -5.87
CA GLY A 152 3.46 6.35 -5.66
C GLY A 152 2.96 5.28 -4.68
N LEU A 153 3.85 4.55 -4.02
CA LEU A 153 3.53 3.51 -3.04
C LEU A 153 4.10 3.89 -1.66
N TRP A 154 3.30 3.70 -0.61
CA TRP A 154 3.81 3.78 0.75
C TRP A 154 4.68 2.57 1.06
N LYS A 155 5.88 2.83 1.58
CA LYS A 155 6.86 1.80 1.93
C LYS A 155 7.40 2.00 3.32
N ILE A 156 7.69 0.91 4.02
CA ILE A 156 8.27 0.91 5.35
C ILE A 156 9.74 1.31 5.26
N ARG A 157 10.12 2.38 5.95
CA ARG A 157 11.48 2.91 6.01
C ARG A 157 12.21 2.54 7.30
N GLN A 158 11.43 2.39 8.40
CA GLN A 158 11.96 2.03 9.72
C GLN A 158 10.88 1.35 10.54
N VAL A 159 11.30 0.42 11.39
CA VAL A 159 10.46 -0.24 12.40
C VAL A 159 11.15 -0.15 13.74
N ASP A 160 10.44 0.35 14.74
CA ASP A 160 10.87 0.44 16.13
C ASP A 160 9.82 -0.19 17.04
N PRO A 161 10.21 -0.69 18.23
CA PRO A 161 9.23 -1.03 19.25
C PRO A 161 8.49 0.25 19.65
N ALA A 162 7.16 0.19 19.73
CA ALA A 162 6.40 1.32 20.24
C ALA A 162 6.74 1.54 21.73
N ARG A 163 7.05 2.78 22.08
CA ARG A 163 7.23 3.18 23.48
C ARG A 163 5.86 3.50 24.06
N ASP A 164 5.61 3.07 25.28
CA ASP A 164 4.32 3.26 25.97
C ASP A 164 3.84 4.74 26.05
N GLY A 165 4.70 5.71 25.79
CA GLY A 165 4.36 7.15 25.75
C GLY A 165 3.96 7.70 24.39
N SER A 166 3.99 6.90 23.32
CA SER A 166 3.72 7.42 21.95
C SER A 166 2.22 7.58 21.64
N LEU A 167 1.36 7.00 22.47
CA LEU A 167 -0.10 7.05 22.28
C LEU A 167 -0.75 8.27 22.97
N GLU A 168 -0.13 8.82 24.03
CA GLU A 168 -0.72 9.93 24.80
C GLU A 168 -0.50 11.30 24.17
N SER A 169 0.60 11.50 23.43
CA SER A 169 0.93 12.79 22.83
C SER A 169 0.03 13.21 21.65
N SER A 170 -0.72 12.28 21.06
CA SER A 170 -1.59 12.59 19.91
C SER A 170 -3.03 12.94 20.31
N ALA A 171 -3.47 12.56 21.50
CA ALA A 171 -4.82 12.88 21.99
C ALA A 171 -4.93 14.33 22.51
N GLU A 172 -3.82 14.91 22.97
CA GLU A 172 -3.83 16.22 23.63
C GLU A 172 -3.71 17.42 22.64
N GLN A 173 -3.32 17.20 21.39
CA GLN A 173 -3.23 18.25 20.37
C GLN A 173 -4.49 18.45 19.52
N SER A 174 -5.56 17.70 19.76
CA SER A 174 -6.85 17.86 19.04
C SER A 174 -7.89 18.71 19.78
N VAL A 175 -7.53 19.33 20.92
CA VAL A 175 -8.43 20.21 21.69
C VAL A 175 -7.78 21.58 21.87
N ILE A 176 -7.66 22.34 20.79
CA ILE A 176 -7.61 23.82 20.82
C ILE A 176 -8.23 24.33 19.52
#